data_005c1763bfeaba3aa5ee37909d8ffcd6
#
_entry.id   005c1763bfeaba3aa5ee37909d8ffcd6
#
_cell.length_a   1.000
_cell.length_b   1.000
_cell.length_c   1.000
_cell.angle_alpha   90.00
_cell.angle_beta   90.00
_cell.angle_gamma   90.00
#
_symmetry.space_group_name_H-M   'P 1'
#
loop_
_entity.id
_entity.type
_entity.pdbx_description
1 polymer ?
#
loop_
_entity_poly.entity_id
_entity_poly.type
_entity_poly.pdbx_seq_one_letter_code
_entity_poly.pdbx_strand_id
1 'polypeptide(L)'
;MRQLLAVVLLSCLASFGLAADYHEQLNLRPLPLSALLASFNFRSNTSLSDFESQNFRYFPRSLGQILQYAGTRELHLRFSLGRWDAESWGSRPWDGQREGGTGVELWAWLEAETDEEADQKWLTLTNALSGLFCASLNFVDGTRTTRPVMSFQPEGDHPDASIPNMQLLHGVLPKEVVCTENLTPFLKLLPCKGKAGISSLLDGHKLFDSSFQSMAIDIKPVCPEGQECILQIEQTIDMVLDIDRSKRPRDNPIPRPPPGHELKCDSSKPYHSDDTCYPLGLTTGQEWTLSQLFGKSIKGTCPLTDEDVPPVCIEVPHSRGVFTSGGATEILNPSGVSRCFKIGSESELEIVLPLENKEGQDPTKELVEPPTPLIYAERSFTGHGQEHGGMQAILTNPSKDTEVEFIYMESLPWFMRVYLHTLNARIEGSTGSQPSIIEDIYYRPAVDRARGTQLELRMRIPPASTVFLTYDFEKSILRYTEYPLTPTVVSTLLRRSLLH
;
A
#
# COMPACT_ATOMS: atom_id res chain seq x y z
N MET A 1 -34.78 -35.43 36.22
CA MET A 1 -33.74 -34.48 36.62
C MET A 1 -32.38 -34.76 36.02
N ARG A 2 -31.88 -35.99 35.88
CA ARG A 2 -30.55 -36.29 35.24
C ARG A 2 -30.52 -36.06 33.72
N GLN A 3 -31.63 -36.23 33.02
CA GLN A 3 -31.69 -35.98 31.56
C GLN A 3 -31.82 -34.51 31.20
N LEU A 4 -32.39 -33.65 32.03
CA LEU A 4 -32.44 -32.20 31.81
C LEU A 4 -31.07 -31.54 32.04
N LEU A 5 -30.25 -32.05 32.99
CA LEU A 5 -28.90 -31.53 33.19
C LEU A 5 -27.94 -31.86 32.02
N ALA A 6 -28.14 -33.04 31.37
CA ALA A 6 -27.31 -33.40 30.21
C ALA A 6 -27.64 -32.57 28.96
N VAL A 7 -28.90 -32.15 28.77
CA VAL A 7 -29.31 -31.29 27.66
C VAL A 7 -28.81 -29.85 27.86
N VAL A 8 -28.82 -29.33 29.10
CA VAL A 8 -28.29 -28.00 29.43
C VAL A 8 -26.76 -27.96 29.32
N LEU A 9 -26.04 -29.04 29.66
CA LEU A 9 -24.59 -29.11 29.46
C LEU A 9 -24.18 -29.30 27.99
N LEU A 10 -25.01 -29.95 27.16
CA LEU A 10 -24.76 -30.05 25.72
C LEU A 10 -25.09 -28.74 24.98
N SER A 11 -26.02 -27.94 25.46
CA SER A 11 -26.33 -26.63 24.82
C SER A 11 -25.32 -25.54 25.18
N CYS A 12 -24.45 -25.72 26.19
CA CYS A 12 -23.35 -24.80 26.47
C CYS A 12 -22.05 -25.13 25.73
N LEU A 13 -21.99 -26.23 24.97
CA LEU A 13 -20.84 -26.62 24.18
C LEU A 13 -20.99 -26.32 22.67
N ALA A 14 -22.12 -25.78 22.27
CA ALA A 14 -22.33 -25.33 20.89
C ALA A 14 -22.28 -23.81 20.83
N SER A 15 -21.16 -23.26 20.53
CA SER A 15 -20.90 -21.93 19.93
C SER A 15 -19.68 -21.25 20.54
N PHE A 16 -18.53 -21.85 20.39
CA PHE A 16 -17.30 -21.10 20.27
C PHE A 16 -16.60 -21.54 18.98
N GLY A 17 -17.18 -21.16 17.86
CA GLY A 17 -16.41 -20.93 16.67
C GLY A 17 -15.60 -19.67 16.95
N LEU A 18 -14.47 -19.80 17.62
CA LEU A 18 -13.48 -18.75 17.75
C LEU A 18 -13.03 -18.46 16.32
N ALA A 19 -13.59 -17.39 15.71
CA ALA A 19 -12.92 -16.79 14.58
C ALA A 19 -11.50 -16.55 15.05
N ALA A 20 -10.51 -17.09 14.33
CA ALA A 20 -9.13 -16.91 14.72
C ALA A 20 -8.81 -15.42 14.80
N ASP A 21 -8.30 -15.01 15.93
CA ASP A 21 -8.07 -13.60 16.24
C ASP A 21 -6.83 -13.03 15.53
N TYR A 22 -6.00 -13.89 14.93
CA TYR A 22 -4.77 -13.48 14.25
C TYR A 22 -4.45 -14.32 13.01
N HIS A 23 -4.20 -13.65 11.89
CA HIS A 23 -3.81 -14.24 10.63
C HIS A 23 -2.53 -13.63 10.11
N GLU A 24 -1.66 -14.44 9.52
CA GLU A 24 -0.51 -13.97 8.76
C GLU A 24 -0.41 -14.72 7.43
N GLN A 25 -0.13 -13.98 6.36
CA GLN A 25 0.00 -14.53 5.02
C GLN A 25 1.11 -13.81 4.25
N LEU A 26 1.94 -14.59 3.54
CA LEU A 26 2.93 -14.12 2.60
C LEU A 26 2.56 -14.59 1.20
N ASN A 27 2.35 -13.66 0.29
CA ASN A 27 2.16 -13.94 -1.14
C ASN A 27 3.44 -13.56 -1.89
N LEU A 28 3.95 -14.50 -2.66
CA LEU A 28 5.12 -14.33 -3.53
C LEU A 28 4.67 -14.37 -4.99
N ARG A 29 4.90 -13.29 -5.72
CA ARG A 29 4.59 -13.23 -7.16
C ARG A 29 5.86 -12.93 -7.94
N PRO A 30 6.37 -13.90 -8.71
CA PRO A 30 7.44 -13.62 -9.67
C PRO A 30 6.98 -12.56 -10.69
N LEU A 31 7.81 -11.57 -10.90
CA LEU A 31 7.57 -10.46 -11.84
C LEU A 31 8.60 -10.51 -12.98
N PRO A 32 8.32 -9.83 -14.12
CA PRO A 32 9.30 -9.67 -15.19
C PRO A 32 10.60 -9.01 -14.70
N LEU A 33 11.67 -9.14 -15.50
CA LEU A 33 12.97 -8.50 -15.27
C LEU A 33 13.67 -8.92 -13.97
N SER A 34 13.61 -10.22 -13.63
CA SER A 34 14.23 -10.77 -12.41
C SER A 34 13.76 -10.12 -11.12
N ALA A 35 12.50 -9.70 -11.06
CA ALA A 35 11.88 -9.13 -9.89
C ALA A 35 10.94 -10.13 -9.19
N LEU A 36 10.77 -9.96 -7.88
CA LEU A 36 9.82 -10.72 -7.07
C LEU A 36 9.03 -9.76 -6.20
N LEU A 37 7.71 -9.77 -6.32
CA LEU A 37 6.83 -9.13 -5.37
C LEU A 37 6.62 -10.05 -4.18
N ALA A 38 6.88 -9.53 -2.99
CA ALA A 38 6.57 -10.17 -1.72
C ALA A 38 5.58 -9.30 -0.94
N SER A 39 4.38 -9.84 -0.72
CA SER A 39 3.29 -9.16 -0.01
C SER A 39 3.03 -9.86 1.30
N PHE A 40 3.32 -9.19 2.40
CA PHE A 40 3.06 -9.65 3.76
C PHE A 40 1.76 -9.02 4.26
N ASN A 41 0.88 -9.84 4.78
CA ASN A 41 -0.36 -9.41 5.43
C ASN A 41 -0.43 -9.98 6.83
N PHE A 42 -0.72 -9.12 7.80
CA PHE A 42 -0.92 -9.46 9.20
C PHE A 42 -2.22 -8.82 9.67
N ARG A 43 -3.17 -9.62 10.15
CA ARG A 43 -4.47 -9.14 10.59
C ARG A 43 -4.79 -9.66 11.99
N SER A 44 -5.09 -8.76 12.90
CA SER A 44 -5.57 -9.07 14.26
C SER A 44 -6.93 -8.47 14.49
N ASN A 45 -7.77 -9.21 15.20
CA ASN A 45 -9.11 -8.79 15.58
C ASN A 45 -9.21 -8.70 17.11
N THR A 46 -9.93 -7.70 17.61
CA THR A 46 -10.31 -7.59 19.03
C THR A 46 -11.74 -7.11 19.13
N SER A 47 -12.51 -7.56 20.12
CA SER A 47 -13.87 -7.04 20.31
C SER A 47 -13.83 -5.56 20.67
N LEU A 48 -14.83 -4.79 20.26
CA LEU A 48 -14.90 -3.37 20.65
C LEU A 48 -15.01 -3.21 22.17
N SER A 49 -15.72 -4.12 22.84
CA SER A 49 -15.84 -4.12 24.31
C SER A 49 -14.49 -4.33 25.00
N ASP A 50 -13.65 -5.25 24.50
CA ASP A 50 -12.28 -5.45 24.99
C ASP A 50 -11.39 -4.22 24.71
N PHE A 51 -11.52 -3.63 23.54
CA PHE A 51 -10.77 -2.42 23.20
C PHE A 51 -11.14 -1.25 24.11
N GLU A 52 -12.43 -1.00 24.34
CA GLU A 52 -12.93 0.07 25.22
C GLU A 52 -12.50 -0.15 26.69
N SER A 53 -12.52 -1.40 27.17
CA SER A 53 -12.06 -1.75 28.52
C SER A 53 -10.54 -1.81 28.67
N GLN A 54 -9.78 -1.52 27.62
CA GLN A 54 -8.32 -1.58 27.54
C GLN A 54 -7.75 -3.00 27.77
N ASN A 55 -8.51 -4.03 27.43
CA ASN A 55 -8.07 -5.41 27.44
C ASN A 55 -7.42 -5.76 26.07
N PHE A 56 -6.24 -5.21 25.81
CA PHE A 56 -5.54 -5.34 24.53
C PHE A 56 -4.85 -6.72 24.41
N ARG A 57 -5.59 -7.78 24.15
CA ARG A 57 -5.04 -9.14 24.04
C ARG A 57 -4.20 -9.31 22.77
N TYR A 58 -4.79 -9.03 21.61
CA TYR A 58 -4.13 -9.13 20.30
C TYR A 58 -3.86 -7.76 19.66
N PHE A 59 -4.48 -6.74 20.20
CA PHE A 59 -4.27 -5.37 19.73
C PHE A 59 -3.06 -4.73 20.43
N PRO A 60 -2.17 -4.01 19.68
CA PRO A 60 -1.00 -3.37 20.28
C PRO A 60 -1.39 -2.29 21.30
N ARG A 61 -1.05 -2.49 22.56
CA ARG A 61 -1.46 -1.60 23.66
C ARG A 61 -1.06 -0.14 23.44
N SER A 62 0.17 0.11 22.98
CA SER A 62 0.67 1.47 22.74
C SER A 62 -0.19 2.21 21.71
N LEU A 63 -0.52 1.53 20.60
CA LEU A 63 -1.35 2.09 19.56
C LEU A 63 -2.80 2.27 20.02
N GLY A 64 -3.37 1.28 20.71
CA GLY A 64 -4.72 1.37 21.26
C GLY A 64 -4.92 2.55 22.21
N GLN A 65 -3.94 2.81 23.09
CA GLN A 65 -3.97 3.97 23.98
C GLN A 65 -3.89 5.31 23.22
N ILE A 66 -3.09 5.37 22.15
CA ILE A 66 -3.02 6.57 21.30
C ILE A 66 -4.38 6.83 20.63
N LEU A 67 -4.99 5.80 20.06
CA LEU A 67 -6.30 5.93 19.39
C LEU A 67 -7.39 6.39 20.34
N GLN A 68 -7.48 5.78 21.52
CA GLN A 68 -8.46 6.18 22.53
C GLN A 68 -8.23 7.62 23.00
N TYR A 69 -6.99 8.00 23.26
CA TYR A 69 -6.67 9.34 23.74
C TYR A 69 -6.94 10.43 22.69
N ALA A 70 -6.72 10.11 21.42
CA ALA A 70 -7.00 11.02 20.30
C ALA A 70 -8.45 10.95 19.79
N GLY A 71 -9.31 10.09 20.36
CA GLY A 71 -10.66 9.90 19.86
C GLY A 71 -10.74 9.38 18.44
N THR A 72 -9.78 8.54 18.03
CA THR A 72 -9.68 8.00 16.68
C THR A 72 -10.56 6.77 16.54
N ARG A 73 -11.48 6.80 15.57
CA ARG A 73 -12.40 5.69 15.27
C ARG A 73 -11.90 4.82 14.12
N GLU A 74 -11.18 5.42 13.18
CA GLU A 74 -10.57 4.72 12.05
C GLU A 74 -9.24 5.39 11.72
N LEU A 75 -8.22 4.60 11.36
CA LEU A 75 -6.87 5.10 11.09
C LEU A 75 -6.24 4.36 9.93
N HIS A 76 -5.62 5.11 9.04
CA HIS A 76 -4.85 4.58 7.93
C HIS A 76 -3.51 5.32 7.84
N LEU A 77 -2.42 4.58 8.04
CA LEU A 77 -1.06 5.10 7.99
C LEU A 77 -0.26 4.37 6.91
N ARG A 78 0.39 5.12 6.05
CA ARG A 78 1.17 4.61 4.91
C ARG A 78 2.60 5.13 4.95
N PHE A 79 3.53 4.23 4.67
CA PHE A 79 4.94 4.55 4.42
C PHE A 79 5.29 3.93 3.07
N SER A 80 5.69 4.75 2.10
CA SER A 80 5.99 4.26 0.76
C SER A 80 7.27 4.84 0.20
N LEU A 81 8.08 4.01 -0.45
CA LEU A 81 9.31 4.43 -1.10
C LEU A 81 9.49 3.66 -2.42
N GLY A 82 10.05 4.34 -3.41
CA GLY A 82 10.22 3.81 -4.75
C GLY A 82 9.06 4.18 -5.68
N ARG A 83 9.15 3.74 -6.92
CA ARG A 83 8.13 3.91 -7.95
C ARG A 83 7.64 2.56 -8.40
N TRP A 84 6.33 2.38 -8.41
CA TRP A 84 5.70 1.20 -8.99
C TRP A 84 5.76 1.27 -10.51
N ASP A 85 6.30 0.23 -11.14
CA ASP A 85 6.32 0.09 -12.59
C ASP A 85 5.08 -0.67 -13.06
N ALA A 86 4.00 0.08 -13.31
CA ALA A 86 2.73 -0.51 -13.71
C ALA A 86 2.75 -1.17 -15.11
N GLU A 87 3.67 -0.75 -15.98
CA GLU A 87 3.82 -1.35 -17.31
C GLU A 87 4.43 -2.74 -17.23
N SER A 88 5.44 -2.93 -16.37
CA SER A 88 6.13 -4.22 -16.22
C SER A 88 5.50 -5.11 -15.16
N TRP A 89 4.99 -4.56 -14.06
CA TRP A 89 4.52 -5.31 -12.88
C TRP A 89 2.98 -5.43 -12.81
N GLY A 90 2.27 -4.68 -13.68
CA GLY A 90 0.81 -4.67 -13.70
C GLY A 90 0.18 -3.89 -12.55
N SER A 91 -1.00 -4.33 -12.10
CA SER A 91 -1.70 -3.68 -11.01
C SER A 91 -0.92 -3.80 -9.70
N ARG A 92 -1.09 -2.77 -8.86
CA ARG A 92 -0.54 -2.75 -7.51
C ARG A 92 -1.20 -3.82 -6.63
N PRO A 93 -0.49 -4.34 -5.62
CA PRO A 93 -1.12 -5.17 -4.60
C PRO A 93 -2.34 -4.47 -4.00
N TRP A 94 -3.36 -5.24 -3.64
CA TRP A 94 -4.58 -4.72 -3.00
C TRP A 94 -5.25 -3.59 -3.82
N ASP A 95 -5.13 -3.63 -5.16
CA ASP A 95 -5.60 -2.56 -6.06
C ASP A 95 -5.09 -1.15 -5.69
N GLY A 96 -3.93 -1.05 -5.04
CA GLY A 96 -3.33 0.19 -4.57
C GLY A 96 -3.95 0.78 -3.29
N GLN A 97 -4.89 0.10 -2.64
CA GLN A 97 -5.57 0.60 -1.43
C GLN A 97 -4.63 0.67 -0.22
N ARG A 98 -3.60 -0.18 -0.17
CA ARG A 98 -2.64 -0.27 0.92
C ARG A 98 -1.38 0.58 0.71
N GLU A 99 -1.36 1.37 -0.34
CA GLU A 99 -0.23 2.23 -0.65
C GLU A 99 -0.61 3.70 -0.52
N GLY A 100 0.37 4.51 -0.19
CA GLY A 100 0.28 5.98 -0.21
C GLY A 100 1.19 6.58 -1.27
N GLY A 101 1.26 7.90 -1.32
CA GLY A 101 2.32 8.60 -2.04
C GLY A 101 3.70 8.34 -1.43
N THR A 102 4.78 8.61 -2.20
CA THR A 102 6.15 8.47 -1.69
C THR A 102 6.37 9.33 -0.44
N GLY A 103 6.79 8.71 0.64
CA GLY A 103 6.94 9.30 1.96
C GLY A 103 5.94 8.73 2.96
N VAL A 104 5.34 9.59 3.77
CA VAL A 104 4.36 9.21 4.78
C VAL A 104 3.02 9.87 4.50
N GLU A 105 1.96 9.10 4.59
CA GLU A 105 0.59 9.56 4.46
C GLU A 105 -0.24 9.03 5.61
N LEU A 106 -1.09 9.87 6.16
CA LEU A 106 -1.99 9.57 7.28
C LEU A 106 -3.37 10.14 7.00
N TRP A 107 -4.40 9.32 7.17
CA TRP A 107 -5.76 9.83 7.32
C TRP A 107 -6.46 9.11 8.46
N ALA A 108 -7.35 9.81 9.11
CA ALA A 108 -8.08 9.27 10.24
C ALA A 108 -9.45 9.92 10.39
N TRP A 109 -10.40 9.11 10.83
CA TRP A 109 -11.71 9.56 11.26
C TRP A 109 -11.68 9.76 12.78
N LEU A 110 -11.86 11.01 13.19
CA LEU A 110 -11.83 11.43 14.59
C LEU A 110 -13.22 11.79 15.06
N GLU A 111 -13.56 11.34 16.25
CA GLU A 111 -14.80 11.74 16.93
C GLU A 111 -14.63 13.18 17.45
N ALA A 112 -15.32 14.14 16.84
CA ALA A 112 -15.26 15.54 17.21
C ALA A 112 -16.53 16.28 16.77
N GLU A 113 -17.05 17.12 17.64
CA GLU A 113 -18.25 17.93 17.38
C GLU A 113 -17.91 19.22 16.61
N THR A 114 -16.69 19.74 16.77
CA THR A 114 -16.24 20.96 16.12
C THR A 114 -14.92 20.79 15.37
N ASP A 115 -14.66 21.68 14.42
CA ASP A 115 -13.41 21.70 13.65
C ASP A 115 -12.20 21.92 14.54
N GLU A 116 -12.32 22.78 15.56
CA GLU A 116 -11.26 23.08 16.50
C GLU A 116 -10.91 21.87 17.38
N GLU A 117 -11.91 21.13 17.80
CA GLU A 117 -11.71 19.88 18.55
C GLU A 117 -11.02 18.83 17.68
N ALA A 118 -11.45 18.69 16.44
CA ALA A 118 -10.83 17.78 15.48
C ALA A 118 -9.36 18.13 15.23
N ASP A 119 -9.02 19.41 15.08
CA ASP A 119 -7.65 19.87 14.90
C ASP A 119 -6.77 19.60 16.13
N GLN A 120 -7.29 19.74 17.34
CA GLN A 120 -6.56 19.39 18.59
C GLN A 120 -6.32 17.88 18.71
N LYS A 121 -7.33 17.07 18.41
CA LYS A 121 -7.23 15.60 18.40
C LYS A 121 -6.27 15.14 17.32
N TRP A 122 -6.30 15.76 16.14
CA TRP A 122 -5.36 15.47 15.05
C TRP A 122 -3.92 15.76 15.44
N LEU A 123 -3.67 16.92 16.03
CA LEU A 123 -2.32 17.29 16.53
C LEU A 123 -1.84 16.30 17.59
N THR A 124 -2.72 15.86 18.46
CA THR A 124 -2.42 14.84 19.47
C THR A 124 -2.05 13.52 18.84
N LEU A 125 -2.83 13.07 17.84
CA LEU A 125 -2.61 11.84 17.11
C LEU A 125 -1.28 11.87 16.34
N THR A 126 -1.04 12.93 15.55
CA THR A 126 0.17 13.06 14.74
C THR A 126 1.44 13.13 15.59
N ASN A 127 1.41 13.84 16.71
CA ASN A 127 2.54 13.90 17.66
C ASN A 127 2.82 12.53 18.30
N ALA A 128 1.77 11.80 18.71
CA ALA A 128 1.94 10.49 19.34
C ALA A 128 2.46 9.45 18.32
N LEU A 129 1.92 9.45 17.10
CA LEU A 129 2.38 8.56 16.03
C LEU A 129 3.81 8.91 15.57
N SER A 130 4.17 10.20 15.54
CA SER A 130 5.54 10.65 15.28
C SER A 130 6.52 10.00 16.26
N GLY A 131 6.22 10.05 17.56
CA GLY A 131 7.03 9.39 18.58
C GLY A 131 7.05 7.87 18.49
N LEU A 132 5.92 7.25 18.15
CA LEU A 132 5.81 5.79 18.04
C LEU A 132 6.61 5.25 16.86
N PHE A 133 6.52 5.89 15.70
CA PHE A 133 7.10 5.39 14.44
C PHE A 133 8.41 6.08 14.04
N CYS A 134 8.92 7.01 14.83
CA CYS A 134 10.09 7.82 14.48
C CYS A 134 9.96 8.51 13.11
N ALA A 135 8.77 8.99 12.80
CA ALA A 135 8.44 9.68 11.55
C ALA A 135 8.10 11.14 11.84
N SER A 136 8.35 12.04 10.90
CA SER A 136 8.16 13.49 11.09
C SER A 136 6.68 13.93 11.06
N LEU A 137 5.74 13.05 11.49
CA LEU A 137 4.29 13.32 11.48
C LEU A 137 3.89 14.55 12.30
N ASN A 138 4.68 14.94 13.27
CA ASN A 138 4.50 16.18 14.04
C ASN A 138 4.64 17.46 13.18
N PHE A 139 5.15 17.37 11.95
CA PHE A 139 5.16 18.46 10.98
C PHE A 139 3.93 18.49 10.06
N VAL A 140 2.96 17.61 10.27
CA VAL A 140 1.65 17.67 9.61
C VAL A 140 0.79 18.67 10.38
N ASP A 141 1.07 19.94 10.14
CA ASP A 141 0.35 21.09 10.71
C ASP A 141 -0.85 21.50 9.83
N GLY A 142 -1.55 22.55 10.21
CA GLY A 142 -2.69 23.07 9.46
C GLY A 142 -2.40 23.44 8.00
N THR A 143 -1.14 23.71 7.64
CA THR A 143 -0.74 24.03 6.26
C THR A 143 -0.63 22.78 5.37
N ARG A 144 -0.51 21.60 5.97
CA ARG A 144 -0.36 20.30 5.32
C ARG A 144 -1.51 19.34 5.60
N THR A 145 -2.47 19.77 6.41
CA THR A 145 -3.69 19.00 6.72
C THR A 145 -4.79 19.40 5.77
N THR A 146 -5.46 18.40 5.19
CA THR A 146 -6.66 18.57 4.38
C THR A 146 -7.86 17.89 5.04
N ARG A 147 -9.05 18.32 4.66
CA ARG A 147 -10.33 17.71 5.09
C ARG A 147 -11.07 17.25 3.84
N PRO A 148 -10.78 16.00 3.37
CA PRO A 148 -11.44 15.46 2.18
C PRO A 148 -12.94 15.37 2.37
N VAL A 149 -13.68 15.61 1.27
CA VAL A 149 -15.14 15.57 1.27
C VAL A 149 -15.66 14.38 0.45
N MET A 150 -15.03 14.11 -0.68
CA MET A 150 -15.39 12.99 -1.55
C MET A 150 -14.42 11.80 -1.40
N SER A 151 -13.12 12.08 -1.12
CA SER A 151 -12.08 11.08 -0.97
C SER A 151 -12.05 10.51 0.46
N PHE A 152 -11.45 9.33 0.60
CA PHE A 152 -11.20 8.70 1.91
C PHE A 152 -12.46 8.48 2.77
N GLN A 153 -13.56 8.06 2.12
CA GLN A 153 -14.76 7.67 2.86
C GLN A 153 -14.43 6.57 3.87
N PRO A 154 -15.22 6.42 4.96
CA PRO A 154 -14.97 5.38 5.95
C PRO A 154 -14.94 4.00 5.30
N GLU A 155 -13.94 3.19 5.65
CA GLU A 155 -13.84 1.80 5.21
C GLU A 155 -14.40 0.82 6.23
N GLY A 156 -14.56 1.27 7.48
CA GLY A 156 -15.11 0.51 8.57
C GLY A 156 -16.62 0.65 8.69
N ASP A 157 -17.22 -0.32 9.39
CA ASP A 157 -18.65 -0.30 9.70
C ASP A 157 -18.89 0.60 10.91
N HIS A 158 -19.32 1.81 10.67
CA HIS A 158 -19.67 2.77 11.71
C HIS A 158 -21.17 2.83 11.90
N PRO A 159 -21.68 2.86 13.15
CA PRO A 159 -23.10 3.08 13.39
C PRO A 159 -23.54 4.43 12.80
N ASP A 160 -24.67 4.46 12.09
CA ASP A 160 -25.21 5.68 11.44
C ASP A 160 -25.31 6.87 12.40
N ALA A 161 -25.60 6.63 13.66
CA ALA A 161 -25.70 7.66 14.69
C ALA A 161 -24.34 8.31 15.05
N SER A 162 -23.20 7.66 14.76
CA SER A 162 -21.86 8.19 15.08
C SER A 162 -21.26 9.00 13.95
N ILE A 163 -21.68 8.77 12.71
CA ILE A 163 -21.12 9.43 11.51
C ILE A 163 -21.18 10.96 11.58
N PRO A 164 -22.31 11.60 12.05
CA PRO A 164 -22.38 13.07 12.13
C PRO A 164 -21.34 13.70 13.06
N ASN A 165 -20.83 12.97 14.02
CA ASN A 165 -19.83 13.43 15.00
C ASN A 165 -18.41 12.99 14.62
N MET A 166 -18.22 12.47 13.42
CA MET A 166 -16.91 12.03 12.93
C MET A 166 -16.39 13.01 11.89
N GLN A 167 -15.13 13.39 12.03
CA GLN A 167 -14.45 14.28 11.10
C GLN A 167 -13.21 13.61 10.51
N LEU A 168 -13.10 13.69 9.20
CA LEU A 168 -11.96 13.19 8.45
C LEU A 168 -10.87 14.24 8.36
N LEU A 169 -9.66 13.87 8.76
CA LEU A 169 -8.45 14.64 8.49
C LEU A 169 -7.44 13.78 7.75
N HIS A 170 -6.72 14.41 6.84
CA HIS A 170 -5.72 13.79 6.00
C HIS A 170 -4.47 14.66 5.95
N GLY A 171 -3.31 14.05 5.99
CA GLY A 171 -2.02 14.73 5.91
C GLY A 171 -0.96 13.90 5.21
N VAL A 172 -0.08 14.56 4.48
CA VAL A 172 0.98 13.93 3.71
C VAL A 172 2.32 14.60 4.00
N LEU A 173 3.35 13.78 4.15
CA LEU A 173 4.75 14.20 4.17
C LEU A 173 5.46 13.58 2.95
N PRO A 174 5.42 14.27 1.79
CA PRO A 174 6.07 13.78 0.59
C PRO A 174 7.57 13.67 0.81
N LYS A 175 8.17 12.56 0.34
CA LYS A 175 9.61 12.30 0.45
C LYS A 175 10.16 12.20 1.88
N GLU A 176 9.31 11.99 2.88
CA GLU A 176 9.80 11.58 4.20
C GLU A 176 10.66 10.32 4.04
N VAL A 177 11.79 10.31 4.70
CA VAL A 177 12.72 9.18 4.64
C VAL A 177 12.14 8.02 5.42
N VAL A 178 11.85 6.92 4.75
CA VAL A 178 11.40 5.68 5.37
C VAL A 178 12.60 4.77 5.58
N CYS A 179 12.83 4.32 6.80
CA CYS A 179 14.02 3.56 7.16
C CYS A 179 13.75 2.53 8.27
N THR A 180 14.81 1.90 8.76
CA THR A 180 14.73 0.88 9.82
C THR A 180 14.12 1.37 11.12
N GLU A 181 14.17 2.68 11.38
CA GLU A 181 13.54 3.28 12.56
C GLU A 181 12.01 3.23 12.50
N ASN A 182 11.42 3.26 11.30
CA ASN A 182 9.99 3.09 11.11
C ASN A 182 9.58 1.60 11.12
N LEU A 183 10.40 0.72 10.53
CA LEU A 183 10.14 -0.72 10.49
C LEU A 183 10.18 -1.35 11.89
N THR A 184 11.11 -0.92 12.74
CA THR A 184 11.26 -1.52 14.07
C THR A 184 10.00 -1.40 14.93
N PRO A 185 9.36 -0.23 15.11
CA PRO A 185 8.08 -0.16 15.79
C PRO A 185 6.97 -0.89 15.07
N PHE A 186 6.92 -0.84 13.73
CA PHE A 186 5.95 -1.60 12.94
C PHE A 186 5.99 -3.10 13.30
N LEU A 187 7.17 -3.71 13.32
CA LEU A 187 7.34 -5.12 13.72
C LEU A 187 6.96 -5.38 15.19
N LYS A 188 7.23 -4.42 16.09
CA LYS A 188 6.88 -4.55 17.51
C LYS A 188 5.38 -4.54 17.76
N LEU A 189 4.58 -3.99 16.85
CA LEU A 189 3.12 -4.02 16.92
C LEU A 189 2.56 -5.42 16.60
N LEU A 190 3.28 -6.25 15.82
CA LEU A 190 2.86 -7.61 15.50
C LEU A 190 2.88 -8.51 16.76
N PRO A 191 1.94 -9.44 16.90
CA PRO A 191 1.89 -10.36 18.04
C PRO A 191 3.19 -11.14 18.23
N CYS A 192 3.79 -11.68 17.17
CA CYS A 192 5.08 -12.40 17.22
C CYS A 192 6.32 -11.52 17.06
N LYS A 193 6.17 -10.21 16.90
CA LYS A 193 7.25 -9.19 16.94
C LYS A 193 8.46 -9.49 16.04
N GLY A 194 8.24 -10.11 14.88
CA GLY A 194 9.30 -10.47 13.94
C GLY A 194 10.19 -11.65 14.38
N LYS A 195 9.79 -12.43 15.40
CA LYS A 195 10.61 -13.53 15.95
C LYS A 195 10.22 -14.90 15.44
N ALA A 196 9.00 -15.10 15.00
CA ALA A 196 8.46 -16.36 14.50
C ALA A 196 7.51 -16.13 13.33
N GLY A 197 7.21 -17.18 12.57
CA GLY A 197 6.35 -17.11 11.40
C GLY A 197 6.95 -16.30 10.27
N ILE A 198 6.10 -15.84 9.36
CA ILE A 198 6.54 -15.07 8.18
C ILE A 198 7.14 -13.71 8.55
N SER A 199 6.72 -13.12 9.67
CA SER A 199 7.29 -11.86 10.14
C SER A 199 8.80 -11.94 10.42
N SER A 200 9.32 -13.16 10.65
CA SER A 200 10.76 -13.38 10.85
C SER A 200 11.59 -13.09 9.60
N LEU A 201 10.99 -13.13 8.39
CA LEU A 201 11.68 -12.79 7.14
C LEU A 201 11.94 -11.29 7.00
N LEU A 202 11.17 -10.46 7.68
CA LEU A 202 11.27 -9.00 7.55
C LEU A 202 12.58 -8.51 8.16
N ASP A 203 13.45 -8.05 7.29
CA ASP A 203 14.76 -7.49 7.62
C ASP A 203 14.89 -6.13 6.94
N GLY A 204 15.34 -5.12 7.70
CA GLY A 204 15.45 -3.77 7.17
C GLY A 204 16.41 -3.64 5.99
N HIS A 205 17.48 -4.43 5.94
CA HIS A 205 18.42 -4.39 4.82
C HIS A 205 17.78 -4.88 3.52
N LYS A 206 16.92 -5.90 3.61
CA LYS A 206 16.23 -6.44 2.43
C LYS A 206 15.08 -5.56 2.00
N LEU A 207 14.31 -5.06 2.97
CA LEU A 207 13.18 -4.16 2.69
C LEU A 207 13.65 -2.87 2.03
N PHE A 208 14.64 -2.18 2.62
CA PHE A 208 15.10 -0.88 2.12
C PHE A 208 16.07 -0.96 0.92
N ASP A 209 16.45 -2.18 0.52
CA ASP A 209 17.20 -2.44 -0.71
C ASP A 209 16.28 -2.81 -1.89
N SER A 210 14.97 -2.90 -1.67
CA SER A 210 13.98 -3.22 -2.70
C SER A 210 13.77 -2.05 -3.66
N SER A 211 13.33 -2.37 -4.90
CA SER A 211 13.04 -1.37 -5.93
C SER A 211 11.79 -0.53 -5.61
N PHE A 212 10.84 -1.14 -4.90
CA PHE A 212 9.63 -0.53 -4.39
C PHE A 212 9.29 -1.15 -3.05
N GLN A 213 8.77 -0.34 -2.14
CA GLN A 213 8.26 -0.81 -0.86
C GLN A 213 7.13 0.05 -0.34
N SER A 214 6.21 -0.58 0.36
CA SER A 214 5.10 0.04 1.05
C SER A 214 4.87 -0.67 2.37
N MET A 215 4.62 0.08 3.43
CA MET A 215 4.17 -0.42 4.73
C MET A 215 2.86 0.29 5.07
N ALA A 216 1.83 -0.47 5.42
CA ALA A 216 0.53 0.08 5.75
C ALA A 216 0.04 -0.43 7.11
N ILE A 217 -0.67 0.43 7.82
CA ILE A 217 -1.42 0.09 9.03
C ILE A 217 -2.82 0.62 8.84
N ASP A 218 -3.80 -0.28 8.85
CA ASP A 218 -5.22 0.01 8.76
C ASP A 218 -5.91 -0.45 10.02
N ILE A 219 -6.66 0.44 10.64
CA ILE A 219 -7.46 0.15 11.83
C ILE A 219 -8.87 0.63 11.57
N LYS A 220 -9.81 -0.31 11.60
CA LYS A 220 -11.21 -0.02 11.33
C LYS A 220 -12.13 -0.95 12.09
N PRO A 221 -13.34 -0.50 12.45
CA PRO A 221 -14.37 -1.38 12.97
C PRO A 221 -14.93 -2.25 11.85
N VAL A 222 -15.23 -3.50 12.18
CA VAL A 222 -15.91 -4.45 11.30
C VAL A 222 -17.04 -5.09 12.07
N CYS A 223 -18.26 -5.02 11.55
CA CYS A 223 -19.46 -5.51 12.20
C CYS A 223 -20.09 -6.65 11.39
N PRO A 224 -19.67 -7.91 11.55
CA PRO A 224 -20.28 -9.03 10.86
C PRO A 224 -21.75 -9.19 11.24
N GLU A 225 -22.61 -9.56 10.29
CA GLU A 225 -24.03 -9.76 10.53
C GLU A 225 -24.26 -10.75 11.69
N GLY A 226 -25.02 -10.35 12.71
CA GLY A 226 -25.38 -11.18 13.85
C GLY A 226 -24.26 -11.48 14.85
N GLN A 227 -23.12 -10.80 14.74
CA GLN A 227 -22.00 -10.90 15.69
C GLN A 227 -21.70 -9.55 16.35
N GLU A 228 -20.89 -9.57 17.41
CA GLU A 228 -20.35 -8.36 18.01
C GLU A 228 -19.36 -7.68 17.05
N CYS A 229 -19.41 -6.35 16.98
CA CYS A 229 -18.43 -5.59 16.20
C CYS A 229 -17.02 -5.78 16.76
N ILE A 230 -16.08 -5.89 15.89
CA ILE A 230 -14.66 -6.03 16.20
C ILE A 230 -13.88 -4.81 15.70
N LEU A 231 -12.81 -4.47 16.38
CA LEU A 231 -11.79 -3.58 15.85
C LEU A 231 -10.71 -4.43 15.18
N GLN A 232 -10.57 -4.25 13.89
CA GLN A 232 -9.56 -4.94 13.08
C GLN A 232 -8.34 -4.04 12.91
N ILE A 233 -7.15 -4.58 13.17
CA ILE A 233 -5.89 -4.00 12.73
C ILE A 233 -5.30 -4.88 11.64
N GLU A 234 -4.98 -4.28 10.52
CA GLU A 234 -4.31 -4.92 9.40
C GLU A 234 -2.99 -4.19 9.13
N GLN A 235 -1.91 -4.94 9.11
CA GLN A 235 -0.57 -4.44 8.80
C GLN A 235 -0.08 -5.14 7.53
N THR A 236 0.28 -4.37 6.51
CA THR A 236 0.79 -4.92 5.26
C THR A 236 2.18 -4.38 4.94
N ILE A 237 3.00 -5.22 4.35
CA ILE A 237 4.27 -4.82 3.74
C ILE A 237 4.32 -5.43 2.35
N ASP A 238 4.45 -4.56 1.36
CA ASP A 238 4.68 -4.95 -0.03
C ASP A 238 6.07 -4.50 -0.45
N MET A 239 6.85 -5.40 -1.04
CA MET A 239 8.17 -5.07 -1.54
C MET A 239 8.46 -5.78 -2.86
N VAL A 240 9.12 -5.08 -3.78
CA VAL A 240 9.62 -5.66 -5.03
C VAL A 240 11.13 -5.85 -4.92
N LEU A 241 11.53 -7.10 -4.78
CA LEU A 241 12.93 -7.50 -4.67
C LEU A 241 13.54 -7.70 -6.05
N ASP A 242 14.73 -7.17 -6.26
CA ASP A 242 15.62 -7.56 -7.35
C ASP A 242 16.31 -8.87 -6.96
N ILE A 243 15.99 -9.95 -7.68
CA ILE A 243 16.50 -11.30 -7.38
C ILE A 243 18.02 -11.35 -7.48
N ASP A 244 18.61 -10.76 -8.50
CA ASP A 244 20.05 -10.77 -8.71
C ASP A 244 20.79 -10.00 -7.63
N ARG A 245 20.26 -8.83 -7.27
CA ARG A 245 20.82 -8.02 -6.20
C ARG A 245 20.69 -8.71 -4.85
N SER A 246 19.58 -9.37 -4.59
CA SER A 246 19.33 -10.08 -3.32
C SER A 246 20.23 -11.28 -3.09
N LYS A 247 20.70 -11.93 -4.15
CA LYS A 247 21.62 -13.07 -4.10
C LYS A 247 23.08 -12.68 -3.83
N ARG A 248 23.45 -11.40 -3.97
CA ARG A 248 24.84 -10.96 -3.82
C ARG A 248 25.31 -11.10 -2.39
N PRO A 249 26.57 -11.51 -2.17
CA PRO A 249 27.18 -11.52 -0.84
C PRO A 249 27.15 -10.12 -0.22
N ARG A 250 26.92 -10.05 1.09
CA ARG A 250 26.89 -8.78 1.85
C ARG A 250 28.20 -8.00 1.77
N ASP A 251 29.32 -8.67 1.50
CA ASP A 251 30.65 -8.06 1.41
C ASP A 251 30.84 -7.18 0.17
N ASN A 252 29.92 -7.25 -0.80
CA ASN A 252 29.97 -6.45 -2.00
C ASN A 252 28.58 -5.85 -2.34
N PRO A 253 28.06 -4.95 -1.51
CA PRO A 253 26.70 -4.39 -1.66
C PRO A 253 26.55 -3.48 -2.88
N ILE A 254 27.66 -2.95 -3.41
CA ILE A 254 27.62 -2.06 -4.58
C ILE A 254 27.62 -2.92 -5.85
N PRO A 255 26.52 -2.84 -6.66
CA PRO A 255 26.50 -3.52 -7.95
C PRO A 255 27.62 -2.97 -8.84
N ARG A 256 28.54 -3.82 -9.25
CA ARG A 256 29.46 -3.45 -10.32
C ARG A 256 28.73 -3.64 -11.64
N PRO A 257 28.72 -2.64 -12.53
CA PRO A 257 28.18 -2.84 -13.86
C PRO A 257 28.98 -3.99 -14.52
N PRO A 258 28.33 -4.87 -15.29
CA PRO A 258 29.03 -5.88 -16.06
C PRO A 258 30.06 -5.21 -16.95
N PRO A 259 31.21 -5.87 -17.23
CA PRO A 259 32.18 -5.36 -18.18
C PRO A 259 31.53 -5.00 -19.51
N GLY A 260 31.95 -3.91 -20.15
CA GLY A 260 31.32 -3.39 -21.36
C GLY A 260 31.14 -4.42 -22.49
N HIS A 261 32.05 -5.42 -22.58
CA HIS A 261 31.96 -6.50 -23.56
C HIS A 261 30.87 -7.56 -23.25
N GLU A 262 30.34 -7.57 -22.04
CA GLU A 262 29.24 -8.46 -21.61
C GLU A 262 27.87 -7.76 -21.67
N LEU A 263 27.86 -6.41 -21.86
CA LEU A 263 26.64 -5.65 -21.95
C LEU A 263 25.94 -5.93 -23.28
N LYS A 264 24.73 -6.48 -23.20
CA LYS A 264 23.81 -6.55 -24.33
C LYS A 264 22.87 -5.35 -24.25
N CYS A 265 22.94 -4.50 -25.27
CA CYS A 265 22.14 -3.28 -25.32
C CYS A 265 20.85 -3.49 -26.12
N ASP A 266 19.77 -2.89 -25.67
CA ASP A 266 18.48 -2.87 -26.36
C ASP A 266 18.50 -1.79 -27.43
N SER A 267 18.68 -2.19 -28.68
CA SER A 267 18.69 -1.30 -29.83
C SER A 267 17.30 -0.77 -30.23
N SER A 268 16.24 -1.29 -29.67
CA SER A 268 14.87 -0.82 -29.94
C SER A 268 14.50 0.46 -29.17
N LYS A 269 15.29 0.82 -28.15
CA LYS A 269 15.02 2.01 -27.35
C LYS A 269 15.30 3.29 -28.13
N PRO A 270 14.46 4.33 -27.99
CA PRO A 270 14.73 5.65 -28.55
C PRO A 270 16.03 6.19 -27.93
N TYR A 271 16.76 7.00 -28.73
CA TYR A 271 18.05 7.56 -28.32
C TYR A 271 19.19 6.54 -28.14
N HIS A 272 19.06 5.35 -28.72
CA HIS A 272 20.14 4.38 -28.80
C HIS A 272 21.29 4.98 -29.65
N SER A 273 22.53 4.88 -29.14
CA SER A 273 23.75 5.26 -29.82
C SER A 273 24.88 4.35 -29.37
N ASP A 274 26.01 4.40 -30.07
CA ASP A 274 27.20 3.63 -29.71
C ASP A 274 27.73 3.99 -28.31
N ASP A 275 27.43 5.20 -27.84
CA ASP A 275 27.83 5.70 -26.52
C ASP A 275 26.74 5.53 -25.44
N THR A 276 25.54 5.11 -25.83
CA THR A 276 24.40 4.96 -24.90
C THR A 276 23.87 3.55 -24.98
N CYS A 277 24.17 2.75 -23.97
CA CYS A 277 23.65 1.39 -23.84
C CYS A 277 22.48 1.36 -22.85
N TYR A 278 21.32 0.94 -23.32
CA TYR A 278 20.21 0.51 -22.48
C TYR A 278 20.36 -1.00 -22.30
N PRO A 279 20.77 -1.49 -21.14
CA PRO A 279 20.92 -2.93 -20.94
C PRO A 279 19.61 -3.65 -21.28
N LEU A 280 19.70 -4.75 -22.02
CA LEU A 280 18.56 -5.66 -22.14
C LEU A 280 18.18 -6.12 -20.75
N GLY A 281 16.88 -6.00 -20.42
CA GLY A 281 16.37 -6.50 -19.17
C GLY A 281 16.75 -7.96 -19.00
N LEU A 282 17.16 -8.32 -17.79
CA LEU A 282 17.47 -9.72 -17.46
C LEU A 282 16.24 -10.58 -17.70
N THR A 283 16.45 -11.72 -18.32
CA THR A 283 15.36 -12.64 -18.65
C THR A 283 14.66 -13.14 -17.39
N THR A 284 13.36 -13.16 -17.44
CA THR A 284 12.49 -13.83 -16.45
C THR A 284 12.85 -15.32 -16.36
N GLY A 285 12.75 -15.89 -15.18
CA GLY A 285 12.96 -17.32 -14.97
C GLY A 285 14.20 -17.69 -14.15
N GLN A 286 14.78 -16.76 -13.45
CA GLN A 286 15.89 -17.07 -12.54
C GLN A 286 15.44 -17.95 -11.38
N GLU A 287 16.28 -18.92 -11.02
CA GLU A 287 16.13 -19.70 -9.81
C GLU A 287 16.38 -18.83 -8.57
N TRP A 288 15.66 -19.10 -7.51
CA TRP A 288 15.88 -18.47 -6.22
C TRP A 288 15.39 -19.36 -5.07
N THR A 289 15.91 -19.09 -3.89
CA THR A 289 15.43 -19.66 -2.64
C THR A 289 15.07 -18.56 -1.65
N LEU A 290 14.17 -18.84 -0.69
CA LEU A 290 13.81 -17.87 0.34
C LEU A 290 15.04 -17.37 1.10
N SER A 291 15.93 -18.27 1.47
CA SER A 291 17.16 -17.92 2.19
C SER A 291 18.12 -17.05 1.36
N GLN A 292 18.17 -17.23 0.05
CA GLN A 292 18.94 -16.33 -0.82
C GLN A 292 18.33 -14.92 -0.87
N LEU A 293 17.01 -14.84 -0.97
CA LEU A 293 16.32 -13.55 -1.09
C LEU A 293 16.26 -12.80 0.25
N PHE A 294 15.84 -13.47 1.31
CA PHE A 294 15.63 -12.83 2.62
C PHE A 294 16.79 -13.04 3.61
N GLY A 295 17.80 -13.83 3.22
CA GLY A 295 18.94 -14.14 4.07
C GLY A 295 18.68 -15.23 5.12
N LYS A 296 17.47 -15.78 5.16
CA LYS A 296 17.03 -16.85 6.08
C LYS A 296 15.76 -17.52 5.57
N SER A 297 15.52 -18.75 6.03
CA SER A 297 14.27 -19.49 5.89
C SER A 297 13.23 -19.06 6.94
N ILE A 298 11.97 -19.46 6.78
CA ILE A 298 10.94 -19.26 7.80
C ILE A 298 11.11 -20.32 8.88
N LYS A 299 11.21 -19.88 10.14
CA LYS A 299 11.35 -20.78 11.30
C LYS A 299 10.03 -20.84 12.07
N GLY A 300 9.42 -22.00 12.05
CA GLY A 300 8.16 -22.28 12.74
C GLY A 300 7.00 -21.38 12.29
N THR A 301 5.91 -21.47 13.02
CA THR A 301 4.74 -20.59 12.88
C THR A 301 4.64 -19.66 14.09
N CYS A 302 3.95 -18.53 13.93
CA CYS A 302 3.56 -17.76 15.10
C CYS A 302 2.50 -18.55 15.89
N PRO A 303 2.70 -18.85 17.19
CA PRO A 303 1.79 -19.70 17.96
C PRO A 303 0.36 -19.14 18.10
N LEU A 304 0.15 -17.92 17.65
CA LEU A 304 -1.14 -17.22 17.73
C LEU A 304 -1.92 -17.27 16.42
N THR A 305 -1.29 -17.75 15.34
CA THR A 305 -1.93 -17.85 14.02
C THR A 305 -2.95 -18.96 13.96
N ASP A 306 -3.99 -18.71 13.18
CA ASP A 306 -4.94 -19.73 12.78
C ASP A 306 -4.26 -20.85 12.00
N GLU A 307 -4.50 -22.09 12.43
CA GLU A 307 -3.90 -23.25 11.79
C GLU A 307 -4.52 -23.59 10.42
N ASP A 308 -5.69 -23.06 10.10
CA ASP A 308 -6.42 -23.39 8.88
C ASP A 308 -5.97 -22.58 7.65
N VAL A 309 -5.31 -21.46 7.85
CA VAL A 309 -4.84 -20.59 6.77
C VAL A 309 -3.38 -20.90 6.42
N PRO A 310 -3.06 -21.21 5.14
CA PRO A 310 -1.69 -21.43 4.72
C PRO A 310 -0.91 -20.10 4.78
N PRO A 311 0.21 -20.05 5.53
CA PRO A 311 0.92 -18.80 5.75
C PRO A 311 1.73 -18.32 4.54
N VAL A 312 2.01 -19.18 3.56
CA VAL A 312 2.85 -18.83 2.40
C VAL A 312 2.22 -19.34 1.11
N CYS A 313 2.00 -18.43 0.18
CA CYS A 313 1.52 -18.73 -1.18
C CYS A 313 2.50 -18.18 -2.22
N ILE A 314 2.65 -18.91 -3.33
CA ILE A 314 3.41 -18.47 -4.50
C ILE A 314 2.51 -18.49 -5.74
N GLU A 315 2.48 -17.39 -6.47
CA GLU A 315 1.68 -17.24 -7.69
C GLU A 315 2.50 -17.73 -8.89
N VAL A 316 2.36 -19.00 -9.19
CA VAL A 316 2.99 -19.65 -10.36
C VAL A 316 2.01 -20.64 -10.96
N PRO A 317 2.06 -20.88 -12.28
CA PRO A 317 1.26 -21.93 -12.92
C PRO A 317 1.52 -23.29 -12.27
N HIS A 318 0.52 -24.15 -12.21
CA HIS A 318 0.69 -25.51 -11.65
C HIS A 318 1.75 -26.35 -12.37
N SER A 319 2.03 -26.03 -13.64
CA SER A 319 3.08 -26.69 -14.43
C SER A 319 4.49 -26.34 -13.94
N ARG A 320 4.63 -25.25 -13.17
CA ARG A 320 5.93 -24.78 -12.66
C ARG A 320 6.37 -25.60 -11.45
N GLY A 321 7.59 -26.12 -11.50
CA GLY A 321 8.18 -26.82 -10.37
C GLY A 321 8.42 -25.85 -9.18
N VAL A 322 7.90 -26.18 -8.01
CA VAL A 322 8.23 -25.51 -6.74
C VAL A 322 8.62 -26.60 -5.76
N PHE A 323 9.78 -26.48 -5.15
CA PHE A 323 10.25 -27.42 -4.14
C PHE A 323 10.24 -26.77 -2.77
N THR A 324 9.81 -27.53 -1.79
CA THR A 324 9.81 -27.10 -0.40
C THR A 324 10.64 -28.08 0.43
N SER A 325 11.38 -27.57 1.40
CA SER A 325 12.00 -28.37 2.44
C SER A 325 11.33 -28.12 3.79
N GLY A 326 11.50 -29.05 4.73
CA GLY A 326 10.99 -28.88 6.09
C GLY A 326 9.62 -29.49 6.36
N GLY A 327 9.11 -30.37 5.48
CA GLY A 327 7.86 -31.09 5.73
C GLY A 327 6.60 -30.23 5.59
N ALA A 328 6.67 -29.16 4.81
CA ALA A 328 5.49 -28.34 4.48
C ALA A 328 4.47 -29.11 3.66
N THR A 329 3.20 -28.93 3.96
CA THR A 329 2.10 -29.55 3.23
C THR A 329 1.56 -28.55 2.22
N GLU A 330 1.54 -28.94 0.95
CA GLU A 330 0.94 -28.13 -0.11
C GLU A 330 -0.59 -28.22 -0.05
N ILE A 331 -1.24 -27.07 -0.12
CA ILE A 331 -2.68 -26.95 -0.25
C ILE A 331 -2.98 -26.40 -1.65
N LEU A 332 -3.64 -27.19 -2.46
CA LEU A 332 -4.03 -26.77 -3.81
C LEU A 332 -5.13 -25.72 -3.73
N ASN A 333 -4.87 -24.55 -4.31
CA ASN A 333 -5.90 -23.53 -4.47
C ASN A 333 -6.80 -23.90 -5.69
N PRO A 334 -8.13 -23.88 -5.53
CA PRO A 334 -9.05 -24.18 -6.63
C PRO A 334 -8.88 -23.27 -7.87
N SER A 335 -8.35 -22.05 -7.69
CA SER A 335 -8.11 -21.10 -8.78
C SER A 335 -7.02 -21.55 -9.78
N GLY A 336 -6.17 -22.50 -9.42
CA GLY A 336 -5.12 -23.02 -10.28
C GLY A 336 -3.93 -22.09 -10.54
N VAL A 337 -3.91 -20.91 -9.97
CA VAL A 337 -2.92 -19.85 -10.23
C VAL A 337 -1.93 -19.67 -9.08
N SER A 338 -2.24 -20.18 -7.89
CA SER A 338 -1.37 -20.07 -6.74
C SER A 338 -1.20 -21.42 -6.02
N ARG A 339 -0.01 -21.63 -5.48
CA ARG A 339 0.36 -22.80 -4.66
C ARG A 339 0.64 -22.34 -3.26
N CYS A 340 -0.09 -22.86 -2.29
CA CYS A 340 0.02 -22.45 -0.90
C CYS A 340 0.59 -23.58 -0.04
N PHE A 341 1.38 -23.20 0.98
CA PHE A 341 2.11 -24.15 1.82
C PHE A 341 1.78 -23.88 3.29
N LYS A 342 1.41 -24.95 4.00
CA LYS A 342 1.22 -24.95 5.45
C LYS A 342 2.52 -25.42 6.11
N ILE A 343 2.92 -24.71 7.15
CA ILE A 343 4.15 -24.96 7.90
C ILE A 343 3.79 -25.69 9.20
N GLY A 344 4.55 -26.73 9.57
CA GLY A 344 4.44 -27.31 10.90
C GLY A 344 5.03 -26.39 11.99
N SER A 345 4.51 -26.45 13.20
CA SER A 345 4.86 -25.53 14.30
C SER A 345 6.37 -25.46 14.64
N GLU A 346 7.11 -26.53 14.43
CA GLU A 346 8.56 -26.62 14.72
C GLU A 346 9.40 -26.80 13.45
N SER A 347 8.81 -26.80 12.28
CA SER A 347 9.51 -27.03 11.01
C SER A 347 10.07 -25.75 10.43
N GLU A 348 11.16 -25.88 9.69
CA GLU A 348 11.77 -24.80 8.92
C GLU A 348 11.28 -24.90 7.46
N LEU A 349 10.69 -23.82 6.92
CA LEU A 349 10.25 -23.78 5.52
C LEU A 349 11.28 -23.04 4.67
N GLU A 350 11.79 -23.74 3.69
CA GLU A 350 12.51 -23.18 2.55
C GLU A 350 11.70 -23.43 1.28
N ILE A 351 11.54 -22.42 0.45
CA ILE A 351 10.93 -22.55 -0.87
C ILE A 351 12.00 -22.32 -1.91
N VAL A 352 12.08 -23.23 -2.87
CA VAL A 352 13.01 -23.18 -3.99
C VAL A 352 12.23 -23.14 -5.28
N LEU A 353 12.43 -22.08 -6.05
CA LEU A 353 11.97 -21.98 -7.43
C LEU A 353 13.15 -22.29 -8.35
N PRO A 354 13.20 -23.47 -8.98
CA PRO A 354 14.32 -23.84 -9.84
C PRO A 354 14.30 -23.13 -11.19
N LEU A 355 15.45 -23.09 -11.85
CA LEU A 355 15.51 -22.72 -13.26
C LEU A 355 14.85 -23.83 -14.09
N GLU A 356 13.85 -23.50 -14.88
CA GLU A 356 13.31 -24.45 -15.85
C GLU A 356 14.13 -24.42 -17.14
N ASN A 357 14.97 -25.44 -17.32
CA ASN A 357 15.68 -25.70 -18.57
C ASN A 357 14.77 -26.50 -19.53
N LYS A 358 13.84 -25.85 -20.20
CA LYS A 358 13.17 -26.45 -21.37
C LYS A 358 13.76 -25.78 -22.62
N GLU A 359 14.64 -26.51 -23.30
CA GLU A 359 15.16 -26.09 -24.60
C GLU A 359 13.99 -25.72 -25.53
N GLY A 360 13.92 -24.48 -25.96
CA GLY A 360 12.97 -23.98 -26.95
C GLY A 360 11.69 -23.35 -26.41
N GLN A 361 11.48 -23.20 -25.10
CA GLN A 361 10.36 -22.43 -24.55
C GLN A 361 10.77 -21.00 -24.21
N ASP A 362 9.91 -20.05 -24.58
CA ASP A 362 10.04 -18.65 -24.21
C ASP A 362 9.86 -18.49 -22.70
N PRO A 363 10.87 -18.06 -21.94
CA PRO A 363 10.78 -17.92 -20.50
C PRO A 363 9.71 -16.91 -20.04
N THR A 364 9.23 -16.04 -20.92
CA THR A 364 8.15 -15.09 -20.62
C THR A 364 6.78 -15.76 -20.51
N LYS A 365 6.59 -16.96 -21.09
CA LYS A 365 5.31 -17.71 -21.04
C LYS A 365 5.09 -18.47 -19.73
N GLU A 366 6.09 -18.52 -18.85
CA GLU A 366 6.02 -19.24 -17.58
C GLU A 366 5.58 -18.37 -16.40
N LEU A 367 5.43 -17.06 -16.63
CA LEU A 367 4.89 -16.15 -15.62
C LEU A 367 3.37 -16.06 -15.76
N VAL A 368 2.71 -15.94 -14.63
CA VAL A 368 1.32 -15.49 -14.61
C VAL A 368 1.31 -14.06 -15.15
N GLU A 369 0.48 -13.82 -16.16
CA GLU A 369 0.37 -12.48 -16.75
C GLU A 369 -0.05 -11.49 -15.66
N PRO A 370 0.68 -10.38 -15.48
CA PRO A 370 0.36 -9.42 -14.43
C PRO A 370 -1.05 -8.86 -14.63
N PRO A 371 -1.86 -8.73 -13.58
CA PRO A 371 -3.20 -8.17 -13.72
C PRO A 371 -3.12 -6.73 -14.21
N THR A 372 -3.99 -6.38 -15.15
CA THR A 372 -4.06 -5.04 -15.70
C THR A 372 -4.52 -4.05 -14.62
N PRO A 373 -3.85 -2.91 -14.42
CA PRO A 373 -4.29 -1.92 -13.46
C PRO A 373 -5.62 -1.28 -13.88
N LEU A 374 -6.40 -0.81 -12.92
CA LEU A 374 -7.67 -0.12 -13.18
C LEU A 374 -7.48 1.13 -14.01
N ILE A 375 -6.40 1.84 -13.76
CA ILE A 375 -6.05 3.08 -14.42
C ILE A 375 -4.53 3.27 -14.39
N TYR A 376 -3.97 3.74 -15.50
CA TYR A 376 -2.62 4.28 -15.52
C TYR A 376 -2.69 5.77 -15.26
N ALA A 377 -1.82 6.27 -14.39
CA ALA A 377 -1.77 7.68 -14.04
C ALA A 377 -0.33 8.19 -14.06
N GLU A 378 -0.11 9.25 -14.80
CA GLU A 378 1.13 10.00 -14.82
C GLU A 378 0.86 11.46 -14.51
N ARG A 379 1.79 12.12 -13.86
CA ARG A 379 1.67 13.52 -13.47
C ARG A 379 2.96 14.27 -13.67
N SER A 380 2.87 15.44 -14.27
CA SER A 380 4.02 16.29 -14.55
C SER A 380 3.67 17.78 -14.44
N PHE A 381 4.69 18.59 -14.16
CA PHE A 381 4.57 20.02 -14.29
C PHE A 381 4.69 20.43 -15.76
N THR A 382 3.92 21.45 -16.13
CA THR A 382 3.99 22.09 -17.42
C THR A 382 4.40 23.57 -17.26
N GLY A 383 5.07 24.11 -18.27
CA GLY A 383 5.58 25.49 -18.23
C GLY A 383 6.87 25.63 -17.40
N HIS A 384 7.58 26.73 -17.65
CA HIS A 384 8.89 27.02 -17.04
C HIS A 384 8.96 28.40 -16.37
N GLY A 385 7.82 29.07 -16.16
CA GLY A 385 7.74 30.39 -15.55
C GLY A 385 8.13 30.39 -14.06
N GLN A 386 8.67 31.50 -13.60
CA GLN A 386 8.95 31.70 -12.16
C GLN A 386 7.69 31.97 -11.35
N GLU A 387 6.76 32.72 -11.90
CA GLU A 387 5.53 33.17 -11.24
C GLU A 387 4.35 32.21 -11.50
N HIS A 388 4.32 31.62 -12.69
CA HIS A 388 3.25 30.71 -13.11
C HIS A 388 3.80 29.33 -13.42
N GLY A 389 2.92 28.37 -13.34
CA GLY A 389 3.19 26.99 -13.75
C GLY A 389 1.88 26.31 -14.09
N GLY A 390 1.96 25.18 -14.75
CA GLY A 390 0.84 24.32 -15.01
C GLY A 390 1.06 22.91 -14.45
N MET A 391 0.00 22.17 -14.34
CA MET A 391 -0.01 20.78 -13.97
C MET A 391 -0.74 19.99 -15.06
N GLN A 392 -0.21 18.82 -15.37
CA GLN A 392 -0.85 17.87 -16.26
C GLN A 392 -0.87 16.50 -15.61
N ALA A 393 -2.04 15.88 -15.54
CA ALA A 393 -2.18 14.47 -15.25
C ALA A 393 -2.69 13.75 -16.51
N ILE A 394 -2.04 12.63 -16.84
CA ILE A 394 -2.42 11.74 -17.95
C ILE A 394 -3.02 10.50 -17.31
N LEU A 395 -4.29 10.26 -17.60
CA LEU A 395 -5.08 9.20 -16.99
C LEU A 395 -5.59 8.28 -18.08
N THR A 396 -5.15 7.02 -18.09
CA THR A 396 -5.49 6.06 -19.14
C THR A 396 -6.27 4.90 -18.56
N ASN A 397 -7.48 4.68 -19.08
CA ASN A 397 -8.28 3.49 -18.80
C ASN A 397 -7.87 2.36 -19.76
N PRO A 398 -7.21 1.30 -19.28
CA PRO A 398 -6.79 0.19 -20.12
C PRO A 398 -7.92 -0.77 -20.48
N SER A 399 -9.04 -0.73 -19.76
CA SER A 399 -10.20 -1.61 -20.02
C SER A 399 -10.83 -1.27 -21.35
N LYS A 400 -11.12 -2.31 -22.16
CA LYS A 400 -11.76 -2.13 -23.46
C LYS A 400 -13.28 -1.97 -23.38
N ASP A 401 -13.88 -2.48 -22.31
CA ASP A 401 -15.32 -2.66 -22.23
C ASP A 401 -15.96 -1.88 -21.07
N THR A 402 -15.19 -1.50 -20.07
CA THR A 402 -15.72 -0.87 -18.85
C THR A 402 -15.17 0.54 -18.66
N GLU A 403 -16.05 1.47 -18.31
CA GLU A 403 -15.64 2.78 -17.83
C GLU A 403 -15.12 2.70 -16.40
N VAL A 404 -14.25 3.63 -16.02
CA VAL A 404 -13.70 3.74 -14.67
C VAL A 404 -14.14 5.03 -14.04
N GLU A 405 -14.82 4.92 -12.89
CA GLU A 405 -15.21 6.06 -12.05
C GLU A 405 -14.31 6.10 -10.81
N PHE A 406 -13.79 7.28 -10.47
CA PHE A 406 -12.92 7.48 -9.32
C PHE A 406 -12.90 8.95 -8.90
N ILE A 407 -12.36 9.20 -7.71
CA ILE A 407 -12.11 10.54 -7.21
C ILE A 407 -10.63 10.85 -7.35
N TYR A 408 -10.33 11.90 -8.12
CA TYR A 408 -9.00 12.48 -8.25
C TYR A 408 -8.83 13.57 -7.21
N MET A 409 -7.82 13.43 -6.34
CA MET A 409 -7.54 14.41 -5.29
C MET A 409 -6.15 15.04 -5.45
N GLU A 410 -6.11 16.36 -5.34
CA GLU A 410 -4.88 17.15 -5.25
C GLU A 410 -4.82 17.89 -3.91
N SER A 411 -3.74 17.68 -3.19
CA SER A 411 -3.36 18.46 -2.02
C SER A 411 -2.11 19.25 -2.35
N LEU A 412 -2.23 20.56 -2.53
CA LEU A 412 -1.14 21.43 -2.93
C LEU A 412 -0.74 22.37 -1.80
N PRO A 413 0.56 22.67 -1.64
CA PRO A 413 0.99 23.60 -0.61
C PRO A 413 0.41 25.02 -0.86
N TRP A 414 0.27 25.81 0.20
CA TRP A 414 -0.36 27.14 0.17
C TRP A 414 0.27 28.11 -0.85
N PHE A 415 1.53 27.92 -1.19
CA PHE A 415 2.22 28.76 -2.17
C PHE A 415 1.94 28.39 -3.64
N MET A 416 1.12 27.37 -3.89
CA MET A 416 0.61 27.02 -5.22
C MET A 416 -0.90 27.33 -5.28
N ARG A 417 -1.23 28.50 -5.83
CA ARG A 417 -2.62 28.96 -5.95
C ARG A 417 -3.19 28.54 -7.29
N VAL A 418 -4.12 27.60 -7.27
CA VAL A 418 -4.73 27.05 -8.48
C VAL A 418 -5.71 28.06 -9.10
N TYR A 419 -5.62 28.22 -10.41
CA TYR A 419 -6.58 28.93 -11.24
C TYR A 419 -7.66 27.95 -11.71
N LEU A 420 -8.72 27.80 -10.92
CA LEU A 420 -9.76 26.80 -11.18
C LEU A 420 -10.42 26.97 -12.55
N HIS A 421 -10.51 28.20 -13.09
CA HIS A 421 -11.05 28.47 -14.41
C HIS A 421 -10.20 27.90 -15.56
N THR A 422 -8.96 27.49 -15.31
CA THR A 422 -8.09 26.84 -16.30
C THR A 422 -8.20 25.31 -16.25
N LEU A 423 -8.95 24.77 -15.28
CA LEU A 423 -9.16 23.34 -15.15
C LEU A 423 -9.85 22.80 -16.41
N ASN A 424 -9.21 21.86 -17.05
CA ASN A 424 -9.69 21.26 -18.28
C ASN A 424 -9.38 19.77 -18.32
N ALA A 425 -10.36 18.96 -18.71
CA ALA A 425 -10.20 17.54 -18.95
C ALA A 425 -10.60 17.20 -20.38
N ARG A 426 -9.70 16.61 -21.16
CA ARG A 426 -9.94 16.26 -22.55
C ARG A 426 -9.49 14.83 -22.85
N ILE A 427 -10.26 14.15 -23.69
CA ILE A 427 -9.88 12.84 -24.23
C ILE A 427 -8.88 13.05 -25.39
N GLU A 428 -7.85 12.23 -25.45
CA GLU A 428 -6.87 12.24 -26.52
C GLU A 428 -7.54 12.00 -27.90
N GLY A 429 -7.15 12.80 -28.90
CA GLY A 429 -7.63 12.65 -30.28
C GLY A 429 -9.08 13.08 -30.52
N SER A 430 -9.83 13.52 -29.52
CA SER A 430 -11.21 13.95 -29.71
C SER A 430 -11.31 15.41 -30.16
N THR A 431 -12.05 15.66 -31.24
CA THR A 431 -12.26 17.00 -31.83
C THR A 431 -13.71 17.48 -31.75
N GLY A 432 -14.63 16.70 -31.17
CA GLY A 432 -16.08 16.98 -31.07
C GLY A 432 -16.58 17.27 -29.67
N SER A 433 -17.89 17.41 -29.52
CA SER A 433 -18.57 17.52 -28.21
C SER A 433 -18.26 16.23 -27.41
N GLN A 434 -17.62 16.38 -26.26
CA GLN A 434 -17.22 15.27 -25.40
C GLN A 434 -18.24 15.07 -24.28
N PRO A 435 -18.42 13.82 -23.78
CA PRO A 435 -19.09 13.61 -22.52
C PRO A 435 -18.35 14.35 -21.40
N SER A 436 -19.08 14.79 -20.39
CA SER A 436 -18.45 15.39 -19.23
C SER A 436 -17.60 14.33 -18.52
N ILE A 437 -16.27 14.52 -18.52
CA ILE A 437 -15.32 13.65 -17.83
C ILE A 437 -15.31 13.95 -16.33
N ILE A 438 -15.48 15.21 -15.97
CA ILE A 438 -15.61 15.69 -14.60
C ILE A 438 -17.09 15.83 -14.30
N GLU A 439 -17.55 15.06 -13.32
CA GLU A 439 -18.97 15.06 -12.90
C GLU A 439 -19.20 16.02 -11.73
N ASP A 440 -18.24 16.09 -10.80
CA ASP A 440 -18.35 16.93 -9.61
C ASP A 440 -16.98 17.50 -9.24
N ILE A 441 -16.98 18.71 -8.66
CA ILE A 441 -15.79 19.45 -8.29
C ILE A 441 -15.95 19.99 -6.87
N TYR A 442 -15.05 19.56 -5.98
CA TYR A 442 -14.88 20.23 -4.70
C TYR A 442 -13.54 20.97 -4.69
N TYR A 443 -13.57 22.27 -4.42
CA TYR A 443 -12.39 23.11 -4.41
C TYR A 443 -12.34 23.99 -3.16
N ARG A 444 -11.25 23.85 -2.41
CA ARG A 444 -10.92 24.69 -1.26
C ARG A 444 -9.62 25.43 -1.55
N PRO A 445 -9.68 26.77 -1.75
CA PRO A 445 -8.50 27.54 -2.13
C PRO A 445 -7.47 27.62 -1.01
N ALA A 446 -6.21 27.79 -1.38
CA ALA A 446 -5.12 28.08 -0.45
C ALA A 446 -5.36 29.37 0.32
N VAL A 447 -4.90 29.40 1.56
CA VAL A 447 -4.77 30.61 2.38
C VAL A 447 -3.30 30.71 2.78
N ASP A 448 -2.70 31.84 2.47
CA ASP A 448 -1.27 32.08 2.68
C ASP A 448 -0.84 31.71 4.10
N ARG A 449 0.11 30.80 4.21
CA ARG A 449 0.74 30.36 5.47
C ARG A 449 -0.22 29.72 6.48
N ALA A 450 -1.46 29.50 6.10
CA ALA A 450 -2.47 28.92 6.98
C ALA A 450 -2.98 27.58 6.46
N ARG A 451 -3.20 27.46 5.14
CA ARG A 451 -3.82 26.28 4.57
C ARG A 451 -3.43 26.06 3.11
N GLY A 452 -3.15 24.82 2.71
CA GLY A 452 -2.94 24.42 1.32
C GLY A 452 -4.22 24.45 0.47
N THR A 453 -4.04 24.25 -0.84
CA THR A 453 -5.15 24.03 -1.77
C THR A 453 -5.61 22.59 -1.69
N GLN A 454 -6.92 22.37 -1.72
CA GLN A 454 -7.55 21.06 -1.89
C GLN A 454 -8.45 21.10 -3.10
N LEU A 455 -8.25 20.15 -4.01
CA LEU A 455 -9.08 19.94 -5.18
C LEU A 455 -9.49 18.48 -5.26
N GLU A 456 -10.76 18.18 -5.29
CA GLU A 456 -11.29 16.84 -5.50
C GLU A 456 -12.20 16.86 -6.72
N LEU A 457 -12.01 15.89 -7.62
CA LEU A 457 -12.75 15.76 -8.86
C LEU A 457 -13.34 14.35 -8.93
N ARG A 458 -14.66 14.26 -9.05
CA ARG A 458 -15.28 13.00 -9.45
C ARG A 458 -15.15 12.88 -10.95
N MET A 459 -14.44 11.86 -11.39
CA MET A 459 -14.10 11.66 -12.78
C MET A 459 -14.59 10.31 -13.29
N ARG A 460 -15.04 10.32 -14.56
CA ARG A 460 -15.45 9.12 -15.29
C ARG A 460 -14.67 9.05 -16.60
N ILE A 461 -13.88 8.00 -16.76
CA ILE A 461 -13.06 7.79 -17.96
C ILE A 461 -13.65 6.66 -18.79
N PRO A 462 -14.02 6.90 -20.06
CA PRO A 462 -14.53 5.90 -20.97
C PRO A 462 -13.55 4.73 -21.20
N PRO A 463 -14.03 3.57 -21.68
CA PRO A 463 -13.17 2.46 -22.05
C PRO A 463 -12.12 2.85 -23.08
N ALA A 464 -10.93 2.22 -23.00
CA ALA A 464 -9.82 2.37 -23.94
C ALA A 464 -9.50 3.83 -24.30
N SER A 465 -9.57 4.74 -23.31
CA SER A 465 -9.32 6.17 -23.54
C SER A 465 -8.28 6.75 -22.60
N THR A 466 -7.57 7.75 -23.08
CA THR A 466 -6.61 8.55 -22.33
C THR A 466 -7.14 9.95 -22.16
N VAL A 467 -7.13 10.43 -20.91
CA VAL A 467 -7.59 11.78 -20.54
C VAL A 467 -6.42 12.62 -20.09
N PHE A 468 -6.30 13.82 -20.62
CA PHE A 468 -5.40 14.86 -20.15
C PHE A 468 -6.18 15.81 -19.24
N LEU A 469 -5.87 15.76 -17.95
CA LEU A 469 -6.35 16.71 -16.95
C LEU A 469 -5.28 17.78 -16.76
N THR A 470 -5.64 19.04 -17.01
CA THR A 470 -4.69 20.17 -16.92
C THR A 470 -5.29 21.32 -16.13
N TYR A 471 -4.45 22.04 -15.40
CA TYR A 471 -4.77 23.30 -14.75
C TYR A 471 -3.50 24.13 -14.54
N ASP A 472 -3.67 25.44 -14.42
CA ASP A 472 -2.59 26.38 -14.15
C ASP A 472 -2.63 26.85 -12.70
N PHE A 473 -1.49 27.32 -12.21
CA PHE A 473 -1.34 27.86 -10.86
C PHE A 473 -0.32 28.99 -10.80
N GLU A 474 -0.51 29.88 -9.83
CA GLU A 474 0.45 30.91 -9.45
C GLU A 474 1.34 30.40 -8.33
N LYS A 475 2.61 30.78 -8.36
CA LYS A 475 3.61 30.51 -7.30
C LYS A 475 3.76 31.73 -6.43
N SER A 476 3.40 31.63 -5.16
CA SER A 476 3.65 32.69 -4.18
C SER A 476 5.11 32.77 -3.80
N ILE A 477 5.59 33.97 -3.47
CA ILE A 477 6.96 34.19 -2.98
C ILE A 477 7.11 33.61 -1.58
N LEU A 478 8.07 32.71 -1.44
CA LEU A 478 8.47 32.15 -0.16
C LEU A 478 9.56 33.00 0.50
N ARG A 479 9.49 33.15 1.81
CA ARG A 479 10.60 33.66 2.60
C ARG A 479 11.71 32.60 2.66
N TYR A 480 12.94 33.02 2.89
CA TYR A 480 14.06 32.09 2.96
C TYR A 480 13.85 30.96 3.98
N THR A 481 13.22 31.25 5.10
CA THR A 481 12.89 30.27 6.16
C THR A 481 11.70 29.36 5.83
N GLU A 482 10.95 29.65 4.78
CA GLU A 482 9.78 28.86 4.33
C GLU A 482 10.13 27.86 3.23
N TYR A 483 11.34 27.94 2.67
CA TYR A 483 11.81 26.94 1.72
C TYR A 483 11.93 25.59 2.44
N PRO A 484 11.23 24.55 1.95
CA PRO A 484 11.42 23.21 2.48
C PRO A 484 12.88 22.78 2.27
N LEU A 485 13.45 22.08 3.23
CA LEU A 485 14.82 21.53 3.14
C LEU A 485 14.97 20.56 1.94
N THR A 486 13.86 19.98 1.49
CA THR A 486 13.76 19.18 0.28
C THR A 486 12.65 19.72 -0.61
N PRO A 487 12.80 19.70 -1.95
CA PRO A 487 11.74 20.11 -2.85
C PRO A 487 10.47 19.32 -2.55
N THR A 488 9.41 20.01 -2.16
CA THR A 488 8.12 19.37 -1.90
C THR A 488 7.56 18.87 -3.22
N VAL A 489 7.52 17.56 -3.38
CA VAL A 489 6.76 16.93 -4.46
C VAL A 489 5.33 16.82 -3.99
N VAL A 490 4.45 17.39 -4.76
CA VAL A 490 3.02 17.29 -4.56
C VAL A 490 2.61 15.84 -4.82
N SER A 491 1.98 15.21 -3.87
CA SER A 491 1.44 13.86 -4.05
C SER A 491 0.06 13.94 -4.70
N THR A 492 -0.13 13.14 -5.72
CA THR A 492 -1.42 12.92 -6.37
C THR A 492 -1.94 11.57 -5.88
N LEU A 493 -3.12 11.57 -5.32
CA LEU A 493 -3.78 10.36 -4.86
C LEU A 493 -4.89 10.01 -5.83
N LEU A 494 -4.76 8.85 -6.45
CA LEU A 494 -5.83 8.21 -7.19
C LEU A 494 -6.42 7.13 -6.29
N ARG A 495 -7.60 7.37 -5.77
CA ARG A 495 -8.31 6.37 -5.00
C ARG A 495 -9.62 6.02 -5.68
N ARG A 496 -9.85 4.72 -5.84
CA ARG A 496 -11.15 4.18 -6.23
C ARG A 496 -12.09 4.32 -5.03
N SER A 497 -13.06 5.19 -5.09
CA SER A 497 -14.24 5.05 -4.25
C SER A 497 -15.15 4.07 -4.97
N LEU A 498 -15.28 2.87 -4.45
CA LEU A 498 -16.35 1.95 -4.84
C LEU A 498 -17.64 2.58 -4.32
N LEU A 499 -18.39 3.19 -5.22
CA LEU A 499 -19.80 3.45 -4.97
C LEU A 499 -20.51 2.09 -5.03
N HIS A 500 -20.98 1.61 -3.90
CA HIS A 500 -21.97 0.55 -3.82
C HIS A 500 -23.37 1.15 -3.94
#